data_5759d309466f8e7570644b22af12e459
#
_entry.id   5759d309466f8e7570644b22af12e459
#
_cell.length_a   1.000
_cell.length_b   1.000
_cell.length_c   1.000
_cell.angle_alpha   90.00
_cell.angle_beta   90.00
_cell.angle_gamma   90.00
#
_symmetry.space_group_name_H-M   'P 1'
#
loop_
_entity.id
_entity.type
_entity.pdbx_description
1 polymer ?
#
loop_
_entity_poly.entity_id
_entity_poly.type
_entity_poly.pdbx_seq_one_letter_code
_entity_poly.pdbx_strand_id
1 'polypeptide(L)'
;MKPMANATVNMPDTNRQWLINGNPRGRALRLEDFKSHEADLIALAEGEVRVRVEYLSFDPSQKGQMENVSGYASGNEIGNVMTSGGIGEVVESRHARVN
;
A
#
# COMPACT_ATOMS: atom_id res chain seq x y z
N MET A 1 23.62 -4.76 -9.14
CA MET A 1 23.23 -4.40 -9.74
C MET A 1 22.73 -4.53 -10.34
N LYS A 2 22.55 -4.38 -10.42
CA LYS A 2 22.10 -4.32 -11.08
C LYS A 2 21.88 -3.93 -11.86
N PRO A 3 21.97 -3.83 -12.18
CA PRO A 3 21.72 -3.52 -13.02
C PRO A 3 21.32 -3.43 -13.70
N MET A 4 21.21 -3.45 -14.05
CA MET A 4 20.82 -3.38 -14.72
C MET A 4 19.94 -3.39 -14.88
N ALA A 5 20.00 -3.80 -14.60
CA ALA A 5 19.02 -3.80 -14.95
C ALA A 5 18.24 -2.95 -14.71
N ASN A 6 18.50 -2.74 -14.37
CA ASN A 6 17.95 -1.88 -14.02
C ASN A 6 17.29 -1.13 -14.64
N ALA A 7 17.77 -0.81 -14.84
CA ALA A 7 17.25 0.19 -15.68
C ALA A 7 16.13 -0.28 -16.52
N THR A 8 16.25 -1.45 -16.85
CA THR A 8 15.20 -2.08 -17.58
C THR A 8 14.01 -2.32 -16.70
N VAL A 9 14.23 -2.24 -15.43
CA VAL A 9 13.11 -2.23 -14.54
C VAL A 9 12.50 -0.87 -14.65
N ASN A 10 11.37 -0.80 -15.25
CA ASN A 10 10.59 0.41 -15.26
C ASN A 10 10.15 0.70 -13.87
N MET A 11 10.94 1.47 -13.15
CA MET A 11 10.49 2.03 -11.91
C MET A 11 9.36 2.97 -12.24
N PRO A 12 8.15 2.73 -11.78
CA PRO A 12 7.10 3.71 -12.00
C PRO A 12 7.47 5.00 -11.28
N ASP A 13 7.09 6.11 -11.86
CA ASP A 13 7.34 7.41 -11.24
C ASP A 13 6.39 7.68 -10.10
N THR A 14 5.37 6.87 -9.95
CA THR A 14 4.33 7.09 -8.95
C THR A 14 4.02 5.81 -8.20
N ASN A 15 3.41 5.98 -7.06
CA ASN A 15 2.90 4.91 -6.22
C ASN A 15 1.39 4.82 -6.39
N ARG A 16 0.91 3.70 -6.90
CA ARG A 16 -0.52 3.46 -7.03
C ARG A 16 -1.06 2.97 -5.71
N GLN A 17 -2.13 3.60 -5.29
CA GLN A 17 -2.74 3.33 -3.99
C GLN A 17 -4.25 3.13 -4.15
N TRP A 18 -4.81 2.34 -3.26
CA TRP A 18 -6.25 2.28 -3.07
C TRP A 18 -6.58 3.00 -1.79
N LEU A 19 -7.34 4.08 -1.92
CA LEU A 19 -7.79 4.83 -0.77
C LEU A 19 -9.14 4.32 -0.31
N ILE A 20 -9.36 4.37 0.99
CA ILE A 20 -10.68 4.09 1.55
C ILE A 20 -11.59 5.25 1.17
N ASN A 21 -12.71 4.93 0.54
CA ASN A 21 -13.66 5.93 0.05
C ASN A 21 -15.07 5.72 0.60
N GLY A 22 -15.26 4.77 1.50
CA GLY A 22 -16.54 4.51 2.10
C GLY A 22 -16.39 3.66 3.35
N ASN A 23 -17.42 3.65 4.17
CA ASN A 23 -17.47 2.81 5.36
C ASN A 23 -18.54 1.75 5.16
N PRO A 24 -18.15 0.45 5.03
CA PRO A 24 -19.10 -0.62 4.73
C PRO A 24 -19.83 -1.15 5.95
N ARG A 25 -19.94 -0.36 7.00
CA ARG A 25 -20.59 -0.78 8.22
C ARG A 25 -22.05 -1.14 7.95
N GLY A 26 -22.42 -2.36 8.32
CA GLY A 26 -23.80 -2.84 8.17
C GLY A 26 -24.21 -3.21 6.77
N ARG A 27 -23.27 -3.32 5.84
CA ARG A 27 -23.53 -3.68 4.46
C ARG A 27 -22.36 -4.39 3.83
N ALA A 28 -22.57 -4.95 2.65
CA ALA A 28 -21.48 -5.57 1.90
C ALA A 28 -20.53 -4.52 1.32
N LEU A 29 -19.29 -4.92 1.09
CA LEU A 29 -18.32 -4.09 0.39
C LEU A 29 -18.79 -3.80 -1.03
N ARG A 30 -18.46 -2.61 -1.52
CA ARG A 30 -18.72 -2.18 -2.89
C ARG A 30 -17.46 -1.62 -3.50
N LEU A 31 -17.39 -1.59 -4.82
CA LEU A 31 -16.25 -0.99 -5.50
C LEU A 31 -16.09 0.48 -5.13
N GLU A 32 -17.19 1.18 -4.93
CA GLU A 32 -17.17 2.59 -4.56
C GLU A 32 -16.56 2.86 -3.19
N ASP A 33 -16.36 1.81 -2.39
CA ASP A 33 -15.69 1.95 -1.10
C ASP A 33 -14.20 2.18 -1.25
N PHE A 34 -13.68 2.06 -2.46
CA PHE A 34 -12.27 2.25 -2.76
C PHE A 34 -12.10 3.26 -3.88
N LYS A 35 -11.02 4.02 -3.82
CA LYS A 35 -10.69 5.00 -4.83
C LYS A 35 -9.23 4.81 -5.23
N SER A 36 -9.00 4.68 -6.53
CA SER A 36 -7.64 4.61 -7.05
C SER A 36 -6.98 5.98 -6.95
N HIS A 37 -5.73 5.98 -6.54
CA HIS A 37 -4.98 7.22 -6.38
C HIS A 37 -3.52 6.97 -6.76
N GLU A 38 -2.92 7.94 -7.41
CA GLU A 38 -1.50 7.91 -7.69
C GLU A 38 -0.82 8.99 -6.87
N ALA A 39 0.16 8.58 -6.07
CA ALA A 39 0.95 9.49 -5.27
C ALA A 39 2.38 9.50 -5.79
N ASP A 40 3.07 10.61 -5.57
CA ASP A 40 4.47 10.69 -5.92
C ASP A 40 5.28 9.73 -5.06
N LEU A 41 6.35 9.18 -5.65
CA LEU A 41 7.29 8.40 -4.86
C LEU A 41 8.05 9.35 -3.93
N ILE A 42 8.18 8.90 -2.70
CA ILE A 42 8.91 9.67 -1.69
C ILE A 42 10.32 9.11 -1.60
N ALA A 43 11.32 9.99 -1.51
CA ALA A 43 12.69 9.55 -1.34
C ALA A 43 12.81 8.71 -0.06
N LEU A 44 13.63 7.66 -0.12
CA LEU A 44 13.85 6.82 1.05
C LEU A 44 14.64 7.56 2.11
N ALA A 45 14.20 7.40 3.35
CA ALA A 45 14.97 7.81 4.50
C ALA A 45 15.97 6.70 4.85
N GLU A 46 16.90 7.03 5.71
CA GLU A 46 17.87 6.06 6.18
C GLU A 46 17.17 4.90 6.89
N GLY A 47 17.56 3.68 6.56
CA GLY A 47 16.98 2.49 7.15
C GLY A 47 15.74 1.99 6.43
N GLU A 48 15.30 2.68 5.39
CA GLU A 48 14.11 2.29 4.65
C GLU A 48 14.44 1.53 3.37
N VAL A 49 13.47 0.75 2.92
CA VAL A 49 13.54 0.08 1.63
C VAL A 49 12.27 0.39 0.85
N ARG A 50 12.39 0.35 -0.47
CA ARG A 50 11.23 0.47 -1.36
C ARG A 50 10.93 -0.91 -1.91
N VAL A 51 9.67 -1.31 -1.78
CA VAL A 51 9.22 -2.60 -2.25
C VAL A 51 8.19 -2.38 -3.36
N ARG A 52 8.39 -3.05 -4.50
CA ARG A 52 7.37 -3.12 -5.52
C ARG A 52 6.47 -4.28 -5.17
N VAL A 53 5.25 -3.98 -4.76
CA VAL A 53 4.31 -5.00 -4.31
C VAL A 53 3.82 -5.79 -5.51
N GLU A 54 3.87 -7.12 -5.40
CA GLU A 54 3.43 -8.02 -6.45
C GLU A 54 2.15 -8.74 -6.07
N TYR A 55 1.94 -8.99 -4.80
CA TYR A 55 0.76 -9.68 -4.31
C TYR A 55 0.24 -8.97 -3.06
N LEU A 56 -1.06 -8.82 -2.99
CA LEU A 56 -1.74 -8.30 -1.81
C LEU A 56 -2.61 -9.39 -1.22
N SER A 57 -2.70 -9.44 0.10
CA SER A 57 -3.58 -10.38 0.75
C SER A 57 -5.00 -9.81 0.83
N PHE A 58 -5.97 -10.70 0.77
CA PHE A 58 -7.36 -10.36 1.05
C PHE A 58 -7.78 -11.13 2.29
N ASP A 59 -8.28 -10.40 3.27
CA ASP A 59 -8.60 -10.95 4.58
C ASP A 59 -9.91 -10.36 5.06
N PRO A 60 -10.83 -11.17 5.59
CA PRO A 60 -12.11 -10.64 6.09
C PRO A 60 -11.94 -9.54 7.15
N SER A 61 -10.85 -9.56 7.90
CA SER A 61 -10.61 -8.52 8.90
C SER A 61 -10.43 -7.14 8.29
N GLN A 62 -10.10 -7.06 7.02
CA GLN A 62 -9.92 -5.77 6.34
C GLN A 62 -11.22 -4.98 6.31
N LYS A 63 -12.35 -5.66 6.09
CA LYS A 63 -13.64 -4.98 6.13
C LYS A 63 -13.91 -4.43 7.52
N GLY A 64 -13.61 -5.21 8.56
CA GLY A 64 -13.76 -4.76 9.94
C GLY A 64 -12.92 -3.54 10.24
N GLN A 65 -11.71 -3.48 9.70
CA GLN A 65 -10.85 -2.32 9.86
C GLN A 65 -11.46 -1.08 9.19
N MET A 66 -12.08 -1.24 8.03
CA MET A 66 -12.73 -0.13 7.34
C MET A 66 -13.94 0.39 8.10
N GLU A 67 -14.62 -0.50 8.82
CA GLU A 67 -15.80 -0.12 9.61
C GLU A 67 -15.44 0.78 10.77
N ASN A 68 -14.24 0.63 11.30
CA ASN A 68 -13.70 1.48 12.36
C ASN A 68 -14.66 1.66 13.54
N VAL A 69 -15.31 0.57 13.94
CA VAL A 69 -16.40 0.62 14.91
C VAL A 69 -15.91 1.01 16.30
N SER A 70 -14.73 0.54 16.67
CA SER A 70 -14.22 0.71 18.02
C SER A 70 -13.19 1.81 18.16
N GLY A 71 -12.84 2.44 17.04
CA GLY A 71 -11.79 3.46 17.04
C GLY A 71 -10.38 2.91 17.16
N TYR A 72 -10.21 1.59 17.18
CA TYR A 72 -8.88 0.99 17.23
C TYR A 72 -8.12 1.15 15.93
N ALA A 73 -8.83 1.35 14.87
CA ALA A 73 -8.23 1.39 13.56
C ALA A 73 -7.99 2.83 13.12
N SER A 74 -7.42 3.63 13.99
CA SER A 74 -7.06 4.98 13.59
C SER A 74 -6.09 4.86 12.41
N GLY A 75 -6.38 5.54 11.31
CA GLY A 75 -5.67 5.38 10.07
C GLY A 75 -6.46 4.63 9.01
N ASN A 76 -7.54 3.94 9.40
CA ASN A 76 -8.42 3.27 8.43
C ASN A 76 -9.67 4.10 8.17
N GLU A 77 -9.50 5.38 8.06
CA GLU A 77 -10.58 6.32 7.81
C GLU A 77 -10.67 6.64 6.33
N ILE A 78 -11.82 7.20 5.92
CA ILE A 78 -12.01 7.64 4.54
C ILE A 78 -10.90 8.63 4.18
N GLY A 79 -10.28 8.40 3.03
CA GLY A 79 -9.17 9.20 2.54
C GLY A 79 -7.81 8.61 2.81
N ASN A 80 -7.71 7.63 3.71
CA ASN A 80 -6.44 6.98 4.00
C ASN A 80 -6.21 5.80 3.07
N VAL A 81 -4.94 5.42 2.92
CA VAL A 81 -4.58 4.25 2.13
C VAL A 81 -5.09 2.99 2.81
N MET A 82 -5.72 2.11 2.04
CA MET A 82 -6.18 0.83 2.56
C MET A 82 -4.99 -0.01 2.99
N THR A 83 -5.05 -0.56 4.18
CA THR A 83 -3.98 -1.41 4.70
C THR A 83 -4.16 -2.84 4.21
N SER A 84 -3.04 -3.51 3.99
CA SER A 84 -3.02 -4.89 3.52
C SER A 84 -1.65 -5.48 3.79
N GLY A 85 -1.59 -6.79 3.98
CA GLY A 85 -0.34 -7.50 3.89
C GLY A 85 0.02 -7.72 2.42
N GLY A 86 1.29 -7.89 2.13
CA GLY A 86 1.71 -8.10 0.75
C GLY A 86 3.10 -8.70 0.64
N ILE A 87 3.42 -9.13 -0.55
CA ILE A 87 4.73 -9.65 -0.91
C ILE A 87 5.18 -8.90 -2.15
N GLY A 88 6.46 -8.53 -2.17
CA GLY A 88 7.00 -7.84 -3.32
C GLY A 88 8.51 -7.92 -3.38
N GLU A 89 9.07 -7.21 -4.33
CA GLU A 89 10.49 -7.16 -4.58
C GLU A 89 11.08 -5.85 -4.08
N VAL A 90 12.18 -5.93 -3.36
CA VAL A 90 12.91 -4.74 -2.95
C VAL A 90 13.57 -4.15 -4.19
N VAL A 91 13.19 -2.94 -4.54
CA VAL A 91 13.70 -2.26 -5.74
C VAL A 91 14.67 -1.12 -5.40
N GLU A 92 14.68 -0.68 -4.16
CA GLU A 92 15.58 0.35 -3.69
C GLU A 92 15.77 0.17 -2.20
N SER A 93 16.99 0.37 -1.70
CA SER A 93 17.26 0.17 -0.28
C SER A 93 18.22 1.21 0.26
N ARG A 94 17.90 1.72 1.43
CA ARG A 94 18.80 2.50 2.27
C ARG A 94 18.98 1.83 3.62
N HIS A 95 18.79 0.53 3.67
CA HIS A 95 18.96 -0.26 4.87
C HIS A 95 20.22 -1.10 4.75
N ALA A 96 21.07 -1.09 5.78
CA ALA A 96 22.38 -1.73 5.74
C ALA A 96 22.31 -3.25 5.52
N ARG A 97 21.21 -3.87 5.90
CA ARG A 97 21.04 -5.33 5.83
C ARG A 97 20.19 -5.78 4.64
N VAL A 98 19.66 -4.85 3.88
CA VAL A 98 18.80 -5.17 2.75
C VAL A 98 19.37 -4.47 1.52
N ASN A 99 19.73 -5.28 0.55
CA ASN A 99 20.29 -4.77 -0.70
C ASN A 99 19.42 -5.14 -1.87
#